data_7a33116bf2329b5158d71e819b5bcdb5
#
_entry.id   7a33116bf2329b5158d71e819b5bcdb5
#
_cell.length_a   1.000
_cell.length_b   1.000
_cell.length_c   1.000
_cell.angle_alpha   90.00
_cell.angle_beta   90.00
_cell.angle_gamma   90.00
#
_symmetry.space_group_name_H-M   'P 1'
#
loop_
_entity.id
_entity.type
_entity.pdbx_description
1 polymer ?
#
loop_
_entity_poly.entity_id
_entity_poly.type
_entity_poly.pdbx_seq_one_letter_code
_entity_poly.pdbx_strand_id
1 'polypeptide(L)'
;ASPENGATVSTSSRARMADPVVTVLLVNWNGKEVTLDCLASLQKVTYPAMRILLVDNGSHDDTLPAVRAAYPNVSILALGENKRFAAGNNHGMRVALDEGTDFVLLLNNDTTVAPDFITHLVDRFNATERCGMVAPKIYYYTPGNTIWYAGGNVSFWTGTMSHRGIREVDRGQYDVAGETGYATGCCILVPAEVIRRVGMLDHRYFMYGEDADWSIRVQRAGYRVMYEP
;
A
#
# COMPACT_ATOMS: atom_id res chain seq x y z
N ALA A 1 -43.07 37.44 -34.03
CA ALA A 1 -41.67 37.09 -34.22
C ALA A 1 -40.94 37.25 -32.90
N SER A 2 -40.68 36.17 -32.20
CA SER A 2 -39.84 36.16 -31.00
C SER A 2 -38.54 35.45 -31.30
N PRO A 3 -37.37 35.94 -30.89
CA PRO A 3 -36.13 35.20 -31.05
C PRO A 3 -35.90 34.21 -29.87
N GLU A 4 -35.61 32.99 -30.24
CA GLU A 4 -35.15 31.95 -29.34
C GLU A 4 -33.74 32.28 -28.86
N ASN A 5 -33.57 32.40 -27.53
CA ASN A 5 -32.25 32.47 -26.89
C ASN A 5 -31.75 31.04 -26.63
N GLY A 6 -30.86 30.58 -27.49
CA GLY A 6 -30.06 29.39 -27.27
C GLY A 6 -29.01 29.63 -26.21
N ALA A 7 -29.24 29.12 -24.99
CA ALA A 7 -28.23 29.06 -23.94
C ALA A 7 -27.23 27.94 -24.26
N THR A 8 -26.05 28.28 -24.71
CA THR A 8 -24.91 27.38 -24.79
C THR A 8 -24.44 27.01 -23.37
N VAL A 9 -24.70 25.78 -23.00
CA VAL A 9 -24.14 25.19 -21.76
C VAL A 9 -22.63 25.00 -21.96
N SER A 10 -21.86 25.89 -21.37
CA SER A 10 -20.41 25.76 -21.27
C SER A 10 -20.08 24.57 -20.38
N THR A 11 -19.64 23.47 -20.98
CA THR A 11 -19.01 22.38 -20.26
C THR A 11 -17.64 22.87 -19.76
N SER A 12 -17.64 23.36 -18.53
CA SER A 12 -16.41 23.66 -17.80
C SER A 12 -15.56 22.38 -17.75
N SER A 13 -14.45 22.36 -18.50
CA SER A 13 -13.42 21.34 -18.36
C SER A 13 -12.83 21.48 -16.94
N ARG A 14 -13.19 20.59 -16.02
CA ARG A 14 -12.44 20.44 -14.77
C ARG A 14 -10.99 20.18 -15.15
N ALA A 15 -10.12 21.15 -14.87
CA ALA A 15 -8.69 20.94 -14.95
C ALA A 15 -8.38 19.66 -14.18
N ARG A 16 -7.82 18.66 -14.84
CA ARG A 16 -7.43 17.39 -14.22
C ARG A 16 -6.38 17.76 -13.18
N MET A 17 -6.72 17.68 -11.91
CA MET A 17 -5.73 17.80 -10.84
C MET A 17 -4.67 16.72 -11.10
N ALA A 18 -3.39 17.05 -10.86
CA ALA A 18 -2.32 16.08 -11.01
C ALA A 18 -2.61 14.85 -10.11
N ASP A 19 -2.30 13.67 -10.63
CA ASP A 19 -2.48 12.44 -9.84
C ASP A 19 -1.62 12.51 -8.58
N PRO A 20 -2.16 12.11 -7.41
CA PRO A 20 -1.41 12.19 -6.16
C PRO A 20 -0.16 11.30 -6.19
N VAL A 21 0.93 11.79 -5.61
CA VAL A 21 2.19 11.07 -5.57
C VAL A 21 2.10 9.89 -4.59
N VAL A 22 2.33 8.68 -5.10
CA VAL A 22 2.38 7.44 -4.31
C VAL A 22 3.82 6.96 -4.21
N THR A 23 4.39 6.92 -3.00
CA THR A 23 5.67 6.28 -2.75
C THR A 23 5.46 4.83 -2.32
N VAL A 24 5.82 3.90 -3.20
CA VAL A 24 5.88 2.45 -2.89
C VAL A 24 7.12 2.19 -2.06
N LEU A 25 6.91 1.74 -0.84
CA LEU A 25 7.94 1.47 0.15
C LEU A 25 8.15 -0.03 0.29
N LEU A 26 9.33 -0.50 -0.10
CA LEU A 26 9.78 -1.88 0.05
C LEU A 26 10.82 -1.95 1.15
N VAL A 27 10.73 -2.95 2.04
CA VAL A 27 11.79 -3.26 3.01
C VAL A 27 12.43 -4.58 2.63
N ASN A 28 13.74 -4.57 2.40
CA ASN A 28 14.51 -5.76 2.03
C ASN A 28 15.51 -6.14 3.12
N TRP A 29 15.67 -7.44 3.33
CA TRP A 29 16.76 -8.03 4.10
C TRP A 29 17.17 -9.37 3.49
N ASN A 30 18.32 -9.41 2.79
CA ASN A 30 18.86 -10.61 2.14
C ASN A 30 17.85 -11.32 1.20
N GLY A 31 17.09 -10.54 0.42
CA GLY A 31 16.01 -11.06 -0.43
C GLY A 31 16.17 -10.67 -1.90
N LYS A 32 17.37 -10.87 -2.49
CA LYS A 32 17.70 -10.39 -3.83
C LYS A 32 16.70 -10.81 -4.90
N GLU A 33 16.45 -12.11 -5.04
CA GLU A 33 15.62 -12.66 -6.11
C GLU A 33 14.17 -12.15 -6.01
N VAL A 34 13.55 -12.27 -4.83
CA VAL A 34 12.16 -11.84 -4.62
C VAL A 34 12.02 -10.32 -4.78
N THR A 35 13.03 -9.54 -4.36
CA THR A 35 13.03 -8.08 -4.55
C THR A 35 13.11 -7.71 -6.04
N LEU A 36 13.95 -8.40 -6.82
CA LEU A 36 14.03 -8.16 -8.26
C LEU A 36 12.72 -8.53 -8.97
N ASP A 37 12.08 -9.63 -8.59
CA ASP A 37 10.76 -10.03 -9.14
C ASP A 37 9.67 -9.00 -8.79
N CYS A 38 9.65 -8.52 -7.55
CA CYS A 38 8.76 -7.46 -7.11
C CYS A 38 8.97 -6.18 -7.95
N LEU A 39 10.21 -5.73 -8.08
CA LEU A 39 10.55 -4.54 -8.88
C LEU A 39 10.19 -4.73 -10.36
N ALA A 40 10.38 -5.93 -10.92
CA ALA A 40 9.98 -6.25 -12.29
C ALA A 40 8.45 -6.13 -12.48
N SER A 41 7.65 -6.49 -11.48
CA SER A 41 6.20 -6.30 -11.52
C SER A 41 5.82 -4.82 -11.40
N LEU A 42 6.51 -4.06 -10.54
CA LEU A 42 6.29 -2.61 -10.36
C LEU A 42 6.62 -1.80 -11.61
N GLN A 43 7.57 -2.23 -12.45
CA GLN A 43 7.84 -1.57 -13.74
C GLN A 43 6.66 -1.63 -14.72
N LYS A 44 5.71 -2.53 -14.51
CA LYS A 44 4.50 -2.67 -15.35
C LYS A 44 3.32 -1.85 -14.84
N VAL A 45 3.47 -1.20 -13.69
CA VAL A 45 2.41 -0.39 -13.09
C VAL A 45 2.13 0.84 -13.95
N THR A 46 0.85 1.09 -14.20
CA THR A 46 0.38 2.15 -15.10
C THR A 46 0.08 3.47 -14.37
N TYR A 47 0.13 3.49 -13.04
CA TYR A 47 -0.12 4.70 -12.25
C TYR A 47 1.00 5.74 -12.47
N PRO A 48 0.69 6.97 -12.95
CA PRO A 48 1.71 7.87 -13.49
C PRO A 48 2.59 8.54 -12.44
N ALA A 49 2.08 8.76 -11.22
CA ALA A 49 2.78 9.49 -10.16
C ALA A 49 3.34 8.54 -9.08
N MET A 50 3.91 7.40 -9.50
CA MET A 50 4.54 6.42 -8.63
C MET A 50 6.03 6.71 -8.44
N ARG A 51 6.50 6.59 -7.19
CA ARG A 51 7.93 6.53 -6.82
C ARG A 51 8.19 5.23 -6.08
N ILE A 52 9.41 4.69 -6.16
CA ILE A 52 9.79 3.47 -5.45
C ILE A 52 10.95 3.81 -4.53
N LEU A 53 10.79 3.49 -3.24
CA LEU A 53 11.82 3.59 -2.20
C LEU A 53 12.09 2.19 -1.63
N LEU A 54 13.28 1.67 -1.88
CA LEU A 54 13.77 0.43 -1.29
C LEU A 54 14.56 0.75 -0.04
N VAL A 55 14.07 0.30 1.11
CA VAL A 55 14.81 0.33 2.38
C VAL A 55 15.58 -0.97 2.51
N ASP A 56 16.88 -0.88 2.42
CA ASP A 56 17.75 -2.01 2.72
C ASP A 56 18.01 -2.09 4.21
N ASN A 57 17.50 -3.12 4.82
CA ASN A 57 17.52 -3.34 6.26
C ASN A 57 18.80 -4.07 6.73
N GLY A 58 19.95 -3.66 6.18
CA GLY A 58 21.26 -4.23 6.51
C GLY A 58 21.53 -5.58 5.85
N SER A 59 21.27 -5.69 4.56
CA SER A 59 21.58 -6.90 3.79
C SER A 59 23.09 -7.10 3.60
N HIS A 60 23.49 -8.36 3.52
CA HIS A 60 24.84 -8.81 3.26
C HIS A 60 24.97 -9.54 1.91
N ASP A 61 23.86 -9.68 1.18
CA ASP A 61 23.81 -10.27 -0.16
C ASP A 61 24.03 -9.20 -1.26
N ASP A 62 23.99 -9.64 -2.53
CA ASP A 62 24.16 -8.75 -3.68
C ASP A 62 22.89 -7.99 -4.08
N THR A 63 21.89 -7.84 -3.19
CA THR A 63 20.64 -7.12 -3.51
C THR A 63 20.90 -5.70 -3.97
N LEU A 64 21.65 -4.91 -3.21
CA LEU A 64 21.86 -3.49 -3.54
C LEU A 64 22.61 -3.28 -4.87
N PRO A 65 23.74 -3.97 -5.15
CA PRO A 65 24.38 -3.88 -6.45
C PRO A 65 23.44 -4.28 -7.61
N ALA A 66 22.67 -5.35 -7.44
CA ALA A 66 21.76 -5.84 -8.46
C ALA A 66 20.62 -4.83 -8.75
N VAL A 67 20.01 -4.27 -7.69
CA VAL A 67 18.95 -3.25 -7.84
C VAL A 67 19.48 -1.98 -8.51
N ARG A 68 20.65 -1.47 -8.10
CA ARG A 68 21.25 -0.29 -8.74
C ARG A 68 21.53 -0.50 -10.22
N ALA A 69 21.97 -1.69 -10.60
CA ALA A 69 22.25 -2.03 -11.99
C ALA A 69 20.98 -2.17 -12.84
N ALA A 70 19.95 -2.86 -12.32
CA ALA A 70 18.74 -3.18 -13.07
C ALA A 70 17.67 -2.07 -13.01
N TYR A 71 17.61 -1.31 -11.90
CA TYR A 71 16.56 -0.33 -11.61
C TYR A 71 17.14 1.00 -11.11
N PRO A 72 17.86 1.78 -11.93
CA PRO A 72 18.56 2.99 -11.51
C PRO A 72 17.62 4.10 -10.99
N ASN A 73 16.33 4.04 -11.32
CA ASN A 73 15.31 4.99 -10.86
C ASN A 73 14.72 4.64 -9.48
N VAL A 74 15.11 3.52 -8.87
CA VAL A 74 14.68 3.14 -7.51
C VAL A 74 15.54 3.88 -6.50
N SER A 75 14.90 4.68 -5.64
CA SER A 75 15.57 5.29 -4.49
C SER A 75 15.94 4.23 -3.47
N ILE A 76 17.14 4.30 -2.89
CA ILE A 76 17.63 3.32 -1.92
C ILE A 76 18.01 4.01 -0.62
N LEU A 77 17.40 3.54 0.48
CA LEU A 77 17.77 3.90 1.84
C LEU A 77 18.46 2.70 2.53
N ALA A 78 19.78 2.75 2.69
CA ALA A 78 20.53 1.70 3.38
C ALA A 78 20.63 2.00 4.88
N LEU A 79 20.14 1.11 5.74
CA LEU A 79 20.14 1.28 7.20
C LEU A 79 21.40 0.72 7.89
N GLY A 80 22.17 -0.11 7.20
CA GLY A 80 23.41 -0.71 7.70
C GLY A 80 23.24 -1.85 8.71
N GLU A 81 22.06 -1.99 9.32
CA GLU A 81 21.72 -3.11 10.21
C GLU A 81 20.22 -3.42 10.18
N ASN A 82 19.83 -4.65 10.54
CA ASN A 82 18.43 -5.06 10.53
C ASN A 82 17.65 -4.44 11.70
N LYS A 83 16.87 -3.42 11.41
CA LYS A 83 15.96 -2.72 12.33
C LYS A 83 14.59 -3.42 12.48
N ARG A 84 14.39 -4.59 11.88
CA ARG A 84 13.12 -5.31 11.79
C ARG A 84 12.08 -4.61 10.91
N PHE A 85 10.91 -5.25 10.77
CA PHE A 85 9.87 -4.80 9.84
C PHE A 85 9.33 -3.39 10.17
N ALA A 86 8.82 -3.21 11.38
CA ALA A 86 8.17 -1.94 11.76
C ALA A 86 9.15 -0.76 11.72
N ALA A 87 10.35 -0.90 12.28
CA ALA A 87 11.31 0.19 12.29
C ALA A 87 11.91 0.46 10.90
N GLY A 88 12.15 -0.59 10.09
CA GLY A 88 12.58 -0.44 8.69
C GLY A 88 11.56 0.38 7.88
N ASN A 89 10.28 0.00 7.94
CA ASN A 89 9.20 0.75 7.31
C ASN A 89 9.10 2.19 7.83
N ASN A 90 9.25 2.40 9.14
CA ASN A 90 9.20 3.74 9.73
C ASN A 90 10.33 4.66 9.22
N HIS A 91 11.53 4.12 8.98
CA HIS A 91 12.61 4.90 8.36
C HIS A 91 12.25 5.33 6.94
N GLY A 92 11.73 4.41 6.13
CA GLY A 92 11.29 4.72 4.79
C GLY A 92 10.09 5.69 4.75
N MET A 93 9.11 5.52 5.65
CA MET A 93 7.98 6.46 5.76
C MET A 93 8.44 7.89 6.06
N ARG A 94 9.44 8.09 6.93
CA ARG A 94 9.99 9.43 7.20
C ARG A 94 10.58 10.05 5.93
N VAL A 95 11.42 9.30 5.20
CA VAL A 95 11.99 9.77 3.94
C VAL A 95 10.89 10.13 2.94
N ALA A 96 9.90 9.25 2.74
CA ALA A 96 8.80 9.51 1.82
C ALA A 96 8.00 10.77 2.20
N LEU A 97 7.72 10.97 3.50
CA LEU A 97 7.02 12.17 4.00
C LEU A 97 7.83 13.45 3.82
N ASP A 98 9.15 13.39 4.03
CA ASP A 98 10.07 14.53 3.85
C ASP A 98 10.20 14.89 2.36
N GLU A 99 10.09 13.92 1.46
CA GLU A 99 10.08 14.11 0.00
C GLU A 99 8.71 14.55 -0.55
N GLY A 100 7.71 14.76 0.31
CA GLY A 100 6.42 15.32 -0.07
C GLY A 100 5.49 14.36 -0.81
N THR A 101 5.49 13.09 -0.43
CA THR A 101 4.50 12.12 -0.93
C THR A 101 3.09 12.44 -0.44
N ASP A 102 2.06 12.14 -1.25
CA ASP A 102 0.65 12.20 -0.82
C ASP A 102 0.22 10.90 -0.15
N PHE A 103 0.73 9.77 -0.63
CA PHE A 103 0.47 8.45 -0.08
C PHE A 103 1.77 7.66 0.10
N VAL A 104 1.85 6.90 1.17
CA VAL A 104 2.80 5.81 1.31
C VAL A 104 2.07 4.50 1.07
N LEU A 105 2.60 3.68 0.17
CA LEU A 105 2.15 2.32 -0.08
C LEU A 105 3.20 1.36 0.47
N LEU A 106 2.95 0.80 1.67
CA LEU A 106 3.76 -0.32 2.15
C LEU A 106 3.53 -1.51 1.25
N LEU A 107 4.59 -2.16 0.80
CA LEU A 107 4.52 -3.37 -0.01
C LEU A 107 5.65 -4.32 0.38
N ASN A 108 5.32 -5.56 0.69
CA ASN A 108 6.36 -6.56 0.93
C ASN A 108 7.17 -6.81 -0.35
N ASN A 109 8.48 -6.96 -0.20
CA ASN A 109 9.40 -7.16 -1.32
C ASN A 109 9.34 -8.56 -1.96
N ASP A 110 8.57 -9.48 -1.39
CA ASP A 110 8.31 -10.84 -1.88
C ASP A 110 6.94 -11.00 -2.57
N THR A 111 6.41 -9.89 -3.08
CA THR A 111 5.12 -9.84 -3.78
C THR A 111 5.27 -9.46 -5.25
N THR A 112 4.27 -9.81 -6.06
CA THR A 112 4.08 -9.26 -7.40
C THR A 112 2.71 -8.60 -7.49
N VAL A 113 2.59 -7.56 -8.32
CA VAL A 113 1.40 -6.70 -8.36
C VAL A 113 0.78 -6.64 -9.76
N ALA A 114 -0.54 -6.42 -9.80
CA ALA A 114 -1.25 -6.10 -11.04
C ALA A 114 -0.88 -4.69 -11.53
N PRO A 115 -0.87 -4.44 -12.86
CA PRO A 115 -0.46 -3.14 -13.41
C PRO A 115 -1.28 -1.94 -12.94
N ASP A 116 -2.54 -2.13 -12.60
CA ASP A 116 -3.51 -1.10 -12.24
C ASP A 116 -3.84 -1.03 -10.74
N PHE A 117 -3.17 -1.84 -9.91
CA PHE A 117 -3.51 -1.97 -8.49
C PHE A 117 -3.46 -0.65 -7.71
N ILE A 118 -2.50 0.24 -7.99
CA ILE A 118 -2.43 1.56 -7.32
C ILE A 118 -3.64 2.41 -7.68
N THR A 119 -4.07 2.38 -8.93
CA THR A 119 -5.26 3.12 -9.38
C THR A 119 -6.49 2.68 -8.59
N HIS A 120 -6.70 1.37 -8.46
CA HIS A 120 -7.83 0.83 -7.67
C HIS A 120 -7.77 1.27 -6.20
N LEU A 121 -6.58 1.23 -5.57
CA LEU A 121 -6.42 1.67 -4.18
C LEU A 121 -6.69 3.17 -4.00
N VAL A 122 -6.19 4.01 -4.90
CA VAL A 122 -6.41 5.46 -4.88
C VAL A 122 -7.87 5.80 -5.16
N ASP A 123 -8.50 5.12 -6.11
CA ASP A 123 -9.94 5.29 -6.41
C ASP A 123 -10.80 4.89 -5.22
N ARG A 124 -10.49 3.79 -4.53
CA ARG A 124 -11.17 3.40 -3.29
C ARG A 124 -11.02 4.45 -2.20
N PHE A 125 -9.80 4.99 -2.03
CA PHE A 125 -9.57 6.08 -1.10
C PHE A 125 -10.46 7.28 -1.41
N ASN A 126 -10.48 7.73 -2.68
CA ASN A 126 -11.26 8.89 -3.12
C ASN A 126 -12.78 8.69 -3.00
N ALA A 127 -13.25 7.45 -3.16
CA ALA A 127 -14.67 7.09 -3.05
C ALA A 127 -15.15 6.89 -1.59
N THR A 128 -14.23 6.95 -0.61
CA THR A 128 -14.56 6.65 0.78
C THR A 128 -14.35 7.86 1.67
N GLU A 129 -15.42 8.36 2.28
CA GLU A 129 -15.32 9.44 3.25
C GLU A 129 -14.50 9.01 4.48
N ARG A 130 -13.57 9.87 4.91
CA ARG A 130 -12.67 9.59 6.04
C ARG A 130 -11.86 8.30 5.88
N CYS A 131 -11.46 7.96 4.66
CA CYS A 131 -10.59 6.83 4.42
C CYS A 131 -9.21 7.06 5.05
N GLY A 132 -8.71 6.11 5.80
CA GLY A 132 -7.40 6.17 6.45
C GLY A 132 -6.41 5.13 5.93
N MET A 133 -6.91 3.99 5.45
CA MET A 133 -6.11 2.92 4.88
C MET A 133 -6.91 2.16 3.84
N VAL A 134 -6.22 1.65 2.81
CA VAL A 134 -6.80 0.73 1.83
C VAL A 134 -5.84 -0.44 1.64
N ALA A 135 -6.35 -1.66 1.75
CA ALA A 135 -5.61 -2.90 1.46
C ALA A 135 -6.28 -3.68 0.32
N PRO A 136 -5.51 -4.21 -0.64
CA PRO A 136 -6.05 -4.97 -1.76
C PRO A 136 -6.39 -6.42 -1.38
N LYS A 137 -7.07 -7.14 -2.30
CA LYS A 137 -7.08 -8.60 -2.30
C LYS A 137 -5.68 -9.13 -2.59
N ILE A 138 -5.25 -10.13 -1.83
CA ILE A 138 -3.94 -10.75 -1.99
C ILE A 138 -4.10 -12.25 -2.14
N TYR A 139 -3.39 -12.82 -3.10
CA TYR A 139 -3.35 -14.26 -3.37
C TYR A 139 -2.04 -14.88 -2.90
N TYR A 140 -2.06 -16.17 -2.64
CA TYR A 140 -0.81 -16.94 -2.61
C TYR A 140 -0.16 -16.90 -3.99
N TYR A 141 1.17 -16.79 -4.02
CA TYR A 141 1.92 -16.75 -5.27
C TYR A 141 1.68 -17.99 -6.13
N THR A 142 1.61 -19.15 -5.51
CA THR A 142 1.27 -20.42 -6.16
C THR A 142 0.19 -21.11 -5.33
N PRO A 143 -0.93 -21.46 -5.95
CA PRO A 143 -1.31 -21.48 -7.38
C PRO A 143 -1.88 -20.17 -7.96
N GLY A 144 -1.81 -19.03 -7.30
CA GLY A 144 -2.17 -17.73 -7.85
C GLY A 144 -3.68 -17.38 -7.87
N ASN A 145 -4.55 -18.35 -7.61
CA ASN A 145 -6.00 -18.16 -7.48
C ASN A 145 -6.53 -18.53 -6.09
N THR A 146 -5.64 -18.77 -5.15
CA THR A 146 -5.97 -19.07 -3.76
C THR A 146 -5.75 -17.81 -2.94
N ILE A 147 -6.79 -17.37 -2.24
CA ILE A 147 -6.79 -16.14 -1.45
C ILE A 147 -5.88 -16.31 -0.23
N TRP A 148 -4.99 -15.34 -0.02
CA TRP A 148 -4.25 -15.17 1.22
C TRP A 148 -4.93 -14.14 2.12
N TYR A 149 -5.46 -13.04 1.53
CA TYR A 149 -6.16 -11.98 2.25
C TYR A 149 -7.26 -11.35 1.38
N ALA A 150 -8.45 -11.29 1.92
CA ALA A 150 -9.61 -10.59 1.35
C ALA A 150 -10.31 -9.74 2.43
N GLY A 151 -9.51 -9.03 3.22
CA GLY A 151 -9.93 -8.31 4.42
C GLY A 151 -9.52 -9.05 5.69
N GLY A 152 -9.39 -8.32 6.79
CA GLY A 152 -8.96 -8.83 8.09
C GLY A 152 -10.00 -8.63 9.19
N ASN A 153 -10.02 -9.53 10.16
CA ASN A 153 -10.85 -9.42 11.35
C ASN A 153 -9.97 -9.38 12.61
N VAL A 154 -10.36 -8.55 13.58
CA VAL A 154 -9.72 -8.49 14.90
C VAL A 154 -10.76 -8.86 15.95
N SER A 155 -10.47 -9.88 16.75
CA SER A 155 -11.27 -10.25 17.91
C SER A 155 -10.62 -9.71 19.19
N PHE A 156 -11.22 -8.71 19.80
CA PHE A 156 -10.74 -8.17 21.07
C PHE A 156 -10.99 -9.11 22.26
N TRP A 157 -11.92 -10.07 22.11
CA TRP A 157 -12.21 -11.06 23.16
C TRP A 157 -11.15 -12.14 23.27
N THR A 158 -10.60 -12.56 22.13
CA THR A 158 -9.59 -13.62 22.07
C THR A 158 -8.19 -13.08 21.80
N GLY A 159 -8.05 -11.79 21.47
CA GLY A 159 -6.78 -11.20 21.07
C GLY A 159 -6.24 -11.76 19.74
N THR A 160 -7.12 -12.30 18.87
CA THR A 160 -6.71 -12.94 17.63
C THR A 160 -7.01 -12.08 16.41
N MET A 161 -6.19 -12.24 15.39
CA MET A 161 -6.37 -11.67 14.06
C MET A 161 -6.56 -12.81 13.05
N SER A 162 -7.38 -12.59 12.04
CA SER A 162 -7.59 -13.57 10.99
C SER A 162 -7.80 -12.89 9.64
N HIS A 163 -7.29 -13.50 8.58
CA HIS A 163 -7.60 -13.10 7.21
C HIS A 163 -8.91 -13.74 6.75
N ARG A 164 -9.80 -12.93 6.21
CA ARG A 164 -11.00 -13.41 5.53
C ARG A 164 -10.60 -14.08 4.22
N GLY A 165 -11.21 -15.20 3.90
CA GLY A 165 -10.98 -15.94 2.66
C GLY A 165 -9.66 -16.71 2.59
N ILE A 166 -8.86 -16.75 3.66
CA ILE A 166 -7.55 -17.42 3.65
C ILE A 166 -7.67 -18.89 3.24
N ARG A 167 -6.86 -19.28 2.24
CA ARG A 167 -6.80 -20.63 1.62
C ARG A 167 -8.05 -21.02 0.82
N GLU A 168 -9.00 -20.11 0.61
CA GLU A 168 -10.11 -20.35 -0.29
C GLU A 168 -9.69 -20.10 -1.75
N VAL A 169 -10.22 -20.90 -2.66
CA VAL A 169 -10.11 -20.61 -4.09
C VAL A 169 -11.02 -19.44 -4.41
N ASP A 170 -10.49 -18.43 -5.09
CA ASP A 170 -11.29 -17.28 -5.51
C ASP A 170 -12.28 -17.66 -6.63
N ARG A 171 -13.54 -17.31 -6.39
CA ARG A 171 -14.67 -17.49 -7.31
C ARG A 171 -15.50 -16.21 -7.40
N GLY A 172 -14.93 -15.08 -6.99
CA GLY A 172 -15.62 -13.79 -6.89
C GLY A 172 -16.39 -13.58 -5.59
N GLN A 173 -16.28 -14.48 -4.60
CA GLN A 173 -17.03 -14.41 -3.33
C GLN A 173 -16.63 -13.21 -2.46
N TYR A 174 -15.48 -12.59 -2.76
CA TYR A 174 -14.98 -11.41 -2.07
C TYR A 174 -14.72 -10.22 -3.01
N ASP A 175 -15.43 -10.13 -4.14
CA ASP A 175 -15.30 -9.03 -5.12
C ASP A 175 -16.12 -7.78 -4.74
N VAL A 176 -16.49 -7.66 -3.49
CA VAL A 176 -17.20 -6.48 -2.97
C VAL A 176 -16.29 -5.75 -2.00
N ALA A 177 -15.92 -4.53 -2.39
CA ALA A 177 -15.16 -3.65 -1.53
C ALA A 177 -15.94 -3.23 -0.28
N GLY A 178 -15.25 -2.98 0.82
CA GLY A 178 -15.90 -2.61 2.08
C GLY A 178 -14.92 -2.33 3.21
N GLU A 179 -15.47 -2.03 4.38
CA GLU A 179 -14.66 -1.87 5.58
C GLU A 179 -14.06 -3.21 6.03
N THR A 180 -12.87 -3.12 6.63
CA THR A 180 -12.17 -4.27 7.19
C THR A 180 -11.66 -3.96 8.60
N GLY A 181 -11.52 -4.96 9.44
CA GLY A 181 -11.03 -4.81 10.80
C GLY A 181 -9.56 -4.38 10.86
N TYR A 182 -8.75 -4.79 9.88
CA TYR A 182 -7.39 -4.28 9.70
C TYR A 182 -6.91 -4.48 8.25
N ALA A 183 -5.92 -3.68 7.86
CA ALA A 183 -5.17 -3.80 6.64
C ALA A 183 -3.86 -4.53 6.92
N THR A 184 -3.54 -5.56 6.12
CA THR A 184 -2.30 -6.35 6.33
C THR A 184 -1.07 -5.60 5.86
N GLY A 185 0.02 -5.67 6.63
CA GLY A 185 1.31 -5.05 6.32
C GLY A 185 1.94 -5.50 4.99
N CYS A 186 1.40 -6.55 4.38
CA CYS A 186 1.84 -7.01 3.06
C CYS A 186 1.60 -5.96 1.96
N CYS A 187 0.44 -5.28 1.97
CA CYS A 187 0.14 -4.18 1.06
C CYS A 187 -0.88 -3.23 1.69
N ILE A 188 -0.45 -1.99 2.01
CA ILE A 188 -1.31 -0.96 2.61
C ILE A 188 -1.03 0.39 1.97
N LEU A 189 -2.05 1.02 1.39
CA LEU A 189 -2.02 2.43 1.00
C LEU A 189 -2.48 3.29 2.16
N VAL A 190 -1.68 4.29 2.57
CA VAL A 190 -1.95 5.20 3.69
C VAL A 190 -1.67 6.64 3.28
N PRO A 191 -2.61 7.59 3.47
CA PRO A 191 -2.36 9.01 3.22
C PRO A 191 -1.28 9.57 4.15
N ALA A 192 -0.43 10.43 3.62
CA ALA A 192 0.61 11.10 4.40
C ALA A 192 0.04 11.87 5.60
N GLU A 193 -1.12 12.48 5.45
CA GLU A 193 -1.80 13.20 6.54
C GLU A 193 -2.22 12.27 7.68
N VAL A 194 -2.69 11.05 7.36
CA VAL A 194 -3.06 10.04 8.36
C VAL A 194 -1.83 9.58 9.13
N ILE A 195 -0.71 9.34 8.41
CA ILE A 195 0.56 8.98 9.05
C ILE A 195 1.03 10.07 10.00
N ARG A 196 0.97 11.35 9.59
CA ARG A 196 1.35 12.49 10.45
C ARG A 196 0.46 12.62 11.68
N ARG A 197 -0.84 12.34 11.54
CA ARG A 197 -1.82 12.48 12.62
C ARG A 197 -1.84 11.32 13.60
N VAL A 198 -1.75 10.08 13.10
CA VAL A 198 -1.91 8.85 13.90
C VAL A 198 -0.58 8.28 14.36
N GLY A 199 0.49 8.63 13.64
CA GLY A 199 1.82 8.05 13.81
C GLY A 199 2.03 6.83 12.91
N MET A 200 3.21 6.26 13.01
CA MET A 200 3.71 5.14 12.20
C MET A 200 3.48 3.79 12.90
N LEU A 201 4.05 2.73 12.38
CA LEU A 201 4.05 1.40 13.00
C LEU A 201 4.73 1.45 14.37
N ASP A 202 4.20 0.72 15.35
CA ASP A 202 4.84 0.61 16.66
C ASP A 202 6.03 -0.37 16.59
N HIS A 203 7.24 0.17 16.70
CA HIS A 203 8.48 -0.60 16.59
C HIS A 203 8.74 -1.55 17.76
N ARG A 204 7.92 -1.52 18.83
CA ARG A 204 7.98 -2.48 19.94
C ARG A 204 7.51 -3.86 19.52
N TYR A 205 6.66 -3.96 18.49
CA TYR A 205 6.35 -5.26 17.90
C TYR A 205 7.59 -5.86 17.25
N PHE A 206 7.90 -7.10 17.67
CA PHE A 206 9.03 -7.80 17.09
C PHE A 206 8.71 -8.25 15.67
N MET A 207 7.57 -8.90 15.50
CA MET A 207 7.03 -9.41 14.25
C MET A 207 5.55 -9.78 14.48
N TYR A 208 4.69 -9.38 13.54
CA TYR A 208 3.24 -9.55 13.52
C TYR A 208 2.49 -8.71 14.57
N GLY A 209 1.34 -8.18 14.13
CA GLY A 209 0.42 -7.40 14.95
C GLY A 209 0.62 -5.89 14.86
N GLU A 210 1.76 -5.41 14.35
CA GLU A 210 2.03 -3.99 14.14
C GLU A 210 1.05 -3.33 13.13
N ASP A 211 0.63 -4.09 12.12
CA ASP A 211 -0.33 -3.67 11.10
C ASP A 211 -1.76 -3.57 11.65
N ALA A 212 -2.16 -4.55 12.45
CA ALA A 212 -3.45 -4.52 13.13
C ALA A 212 -3.51 -3.42 14.20
N ASP A 213 -2.45 -3.26 15.01
CA ASP A 213 -2.35 -2.13 15.94
C ASP A 213 -2.49 -0.79 15.22
N TRP A 214 -1.76 -0.62 14.09
CA TRP A 214 -1.83 0.61 13.32
C TRP A 214 -3.23 0.86 12.76
N SER A 215 -3.86 -0.17 12.20
CA SER A 215 -5.24 -0.10 11.70
C SER A 215 -6.23 0.29 12.81
N ILE A 216 -6.09 -0.29 14.02
CA ILE A 216 -6.92 0.05 15.18
C ILE A 216 -6.70 1.51 15.61
N ARG A 217 -5.45 2.00 15.63
CA ARG A 217 -5.17 3.40 15.95
C ARG A 217 -5.78 4.36 14.91
N VAL A 218 -5.72 4.00 13.62
CA VAL A 218 -6.35 4.74 12.53
C VAL A 218 -7.88 4.79 12.72
N GLN A 219 -8.51 3.66 13.03
CA GLN A 219 -9.95 3.60 13.31
C GLN A 219 -10.34 4.42 14.55
N ARG A 220 -9.56 4.34 15.63
CA ARG A 220 -9.79 5.16 16.86
C ARG A 220 -9.62 6.65 16.61
N ALA A 221 -8.83 7.06 15.63
CA ALA A 221 -8.72 8.43 15.18
C ALA A 221 -9.91 8.90 14.30
N GLY A 222 -10.87 7.98 14.05
CA GLY A 222 -12.11 8.23 13.32
C GLY A 222 -11.99 8.06 11.82
N TYR A 223 -10.98 7.36 11.33
CA TYR A 223 -10.84 6.99 9.93
C TYR A 223 -11.38 5.59 9.67
N ARG A 224 -11.68 5.30 8.40
CA ARG A 224 -12.11 3.98 7.94
C ARG A 224 -10.91 3.22 7.36
N VAL A 225 -10.86 1.92 7.60
CA VAL A 225 -9.90 1.00 6.99
C VAL A 225 -10.66 0.16 5.96
N MET A 226 -10.23 0.23 4.70
CA MET A 226 -10.95 -0.33 3.57
C MET A 226 -10.23 -1.52 2.96
N TYR A 227 -11.01 -2.44 2.46
CA TYR A 227 -10.61 -3.53 1.58
C TYR A 227 -11.06 -3.21 0.15
N GLU A 228 -10.17 -3.39 -0.83
CA GLU A 228 -10.42 -3.28 -2.27
C GLU A 228 -10.09 -4.63 -2.93
N PRO A 229 -11.06 -5.27 -3.65
CA PRO A 229 -10.85 -6.58 -4.27
C PRO A 229 -9.94 -6.57 -5.49
#